data_3fdb8d38d19a74d2854ced3b722c2cf2
#
_entry.id   3fdb8d38d19a74d2854ced3b722c2cf2
#
_cell.length_a   1.000
_cell.length_b   1.000
_cell.length_c   1.000
_cell.angle_alpha   90.00
_cell.angle_beta   90.00
_cell.angle_gamma   90.00
#
_symmetry.space_group_name_H-M   'P 1'
#
loop_
_entity.id
_entity.type
_entity.pdbx_description
1 polymer ?
#
loop_
_entity_poly.entity_id
_entity_poly.type
_entity_poly.pdbx_seq_one_letter_code
_entity_poly.pdbx_strand_id
1 'polypeptide(L)'
;MTVVLDSSGLLAAIDSRQEDHAASRRALESARGPLVISPFVLAELDYMILTRLGQGHELTLLGEVTRGTYRLESFSQQDLVEAMGVIERYADFGLGLADASNVVLANRHGTLDLLTLDERHFRVL
;
A
#
# COMPACT_ATOMS: atom_id res chain seq x y z
N MET A 1 1.24 2.24 -16.38
CA MET A 1 0.46 1.31 -15.57
C MET A 1 0.49 1.72 -14.11
N THR A 2 -0.65 1.73 -13.46
CA THR A 2 -0.78 2.12 -12.06
C THR A 2 -0.22 1.04 -11.13
N VAL A 3 0.54 1.45 -10.13
CA VAL A 3 1.05 0.57 -9.08
C VAL A 3 0.33 0.90 -7.78
N VAL A 4 -0.27 -0.09 -7.15
CA VAL A 4 -0.92 0.06 -5.84
C VAL A 4 0.12 -0.25 -4.77
N LEU A 5 0.32 0.68 -3.85
CA LEU A 5 1.34 0.55 -2.81
C LEU A 5 0.77 -0.17 -1.59
N ASP A 6 1.52 -1.14 -1.09
CA ASP A 6 1.19 -1.79 0.18
C ASP A 6 2.19 -1.35 1.24
N SER A 7 1.76 -1.42 2.51
CA SER A 7 2.56 -0.90 3.62
C SER A 7 3.90 -1.62 3.75
N SER A 8 3.94 -2.94 3.60
CA SER A 8 5.19 -3.70 3.73
C SER A 8 6.20 -3.33 2.65
N GLY A 9 5.74 -3.22 1.41
CA GLY A 9 6.60 -2.87 0.28
C GLY A 9 7.15 -1.46 0.38
N LEU A 10 6.29 -0.50 0.75
CA LEU A 10 6.72 0.88 0.87
C LEU A 10 7.60 1.09 2.11
N LEU A 11 7.31 0.41 3.23
CA LEU A 11 8.18 0.44 4.39
C LEU A 11 9.58 -0.08 4.04
N ALA A 12 9.67 -1.19 3.30
CA ALA A 12 10.96 -1.73 2.87
C ALA A 12 11.70 -0.74 1.96
N ALA A 13 11.00 -0.02 1.10
CA ALA A 13 11.62 0.98 0.23
C ALA A 13 12.14 2.20 1.01
N ILE A 14 11.53 2.52 2.14
CA ILE A 14 11.88 3.69 2.96
C ILE A 14 12.94 3.34 4.02
N ASP A 15 12.78 2.20 4.70
CA ASP A 15 13.65 1.81 5.82
C ASP A 15 14.82 1.00 5.31
N SER A 16 16.02 1.60 5.29
CA SER A 16 17.24 0.96 4.79
C SER A 16 17.67 -0.25 5.61
N ARG A 17 17.10 -0.46 6.80
CA ARG A 17 17.41 -1.61 7.64
C ARG A 17 16.64 -2.86 7.24
N GLN A 18 15.62 -2.71 6.37
CA GLN A 18 14.83 -3.84 5.89
C GLN A 18 15.64 -4.69 4.92
N GLU A 19 15.50 -6.01 5.04
CA GLU A 19 16.21 -6.97 4.17
C GLU A 19 15.92 -6.73 2.69
N ASP A 20 14.66 -6.41 2.37
CA ASP A 20 14.22 -6.21 0.99
C ASP A 20 14.32 -4.76 0.52
N HIS A 21 15.04 -3.91 1.25
CA HIS A 21 15.14 -2.48 0.95
C HIS A 21 15.59 -2.21 -0.49
N ALA A 22 16.68 -2.82 -0.92
CA ALA A 22 17.22 -2.56 -2.26
C ALA A 22 16.26 -2.98 -3.35
N ALA A 23 15.63 -4.15 -3.21
CA ALA A 23 14.68 -4.65 -4.21
C ALA A 23 13.42 -3.80 -4.27
N SER A 24 12.86 -3.43 -3.11
CA SER A 24 11.67 -2.59 -3.03
C SER A 24 11.94 -1.19 -3.56
N ARG A 25 13.11 -0.64 -3.26
CA ARG A 25 13.52 0.67 -3.77
C ARG A 25 13.63 0.67 -5.29
N ARG A 26 14.26 -0.37 -5.86
CA ARG A 26 14.35 -0.50 -7.32
C ARG A 26 12.98 -0.62 -7.97
N ALA A 27 12.08 -1.39 -7.38
CA ALA A 27 10.73 -1.54 -7.91
C ALA A 27 10.00 -0.20 -7.92
N LEU A 28 10.13 0.57 -6.83
CA LEU A 28 9.49 1.87 -6.70
C LEU A 28 10.04 2.86 -7.73
N GLU A 29 11.37 2.91 -7.88
CA GLU A 29 12.03 3.84 -8.80
C GLU A 29 11.79 3.50 -10.27
N SER A 30 11.61 2.21 -10.59
CA SER A 30 11.38 1.78 -11.97
C SER A 30 9.93 1.86 -12.40
N ALA A 31 9.01 2.13 -11.49
CA ALA A 31 7.59 2.24 -11.81
C ALA A 31 7.35 3.42 -12.74
N ARG A 32 6.61 3.19 -13.83
CA ARG A 32 6.38 4.19 -14.86
C ARG A 32 5.01 4.86 -14.79
N GLY A 33 4.09 4.23 -14.08
CA GLY A 33 2.74 4.76 -13.92
C GLY A 33 2.56 5.44 -12.58
N PRO A 34 1.34 5.93 -12.31
CA PRO A 34 1.02 6.51 -11.02
C PRO A 34 1.22 5.52 -9.89
N LEU A 35 1.72 6.03 -8.76
CA LEU A 35 1.84 5.27 -7.53
C LEU A 35 0.67 5.68 -6.64
N VAL A 36 -0.26 4.78 -6.38
CA VAL A 36 -1.46 5.10 -5.59
C VAL A 36 -1.43 4.43 -4.24
N ILE A 37 -1.97 5.10 -3.24
CA ILE A 37 -1.99 4.59 -1.87
C ILE A 37 -3.39 4.75 -1.28
N SER A 38 -3.86 3.67 -0.62
CA SER A 38 -5.11 3.67 0.13
C SER A 38 -4.96 4.46 1.43
N PRO A 39 -6.02 5.15 1.90
CA PRO A 39 -5.98 5.82 3.20
C PRO A 39 -5.66 4.86 4.35
N PHE A 40 -6.13 3.62 4.26
CA PHE A 40 -5.89 2.62 5.32
C PHE A 40 -4.45 2.13 5.32
N VAL A 41 -3.88 1.96 4.13
CA VAL A 41 -2.45 1.62 3.98
C VAL A 41 -1.60 2.77 4.48
N LEU A 42 -1.97 4.01 4.15
CA LEU A 42 -1.22 5.18 4.62
C LEU A 42 -1.21 5.25 6.15
N ALA A 43 -2.36 5.04 6.79
CA ALA A 43 -2.45 5.06 8.25
C ALA A 43 -1.60 3.96 8.89
N GLU A 44 -1.61 2.76 8.32
CA GLU A 44 -0.81 1.63 8.81
C GLU A 44 0.69 1.92 8.66
N LEU A 45 1.07 2.41 7.49
CA LEU A 45 2.47 2.76 7.20
C LEU A 45 2.94 3.90 8.10
N ASP A 46 2.10 4.92 8.30
CA ASP A 46 2.39 6.04 9.19
C ASP A 46 2.74 5.55 10.59
N TYR A 47 1.92 4.67 11.13
CA TYR A 47 2.15 4.11 12.47
C TYR A 47 3.50 3.37 12.53
N MET A 48 3.79 2.55 11.54
CA MET A 48 5.05 1.80 11.51
C MET A 48 6.27 2.73 11.41
N ILE A 49 6.18 3.76 10.57
CA ILE A 49 7.29 4.69 10.41
C ILE A 49 7.49 5.52 11.67
N LEU A 50 6.40 6.01 12.26
CA LEU A 50 6.48 6.79 13.49
C LEU A 50 7.14 5.99 14.61
N THR A 51 6.75 4.73 14.79
CA THR A 51 7.25 3.89 15.88
C THR A 51 8.68 3.39 15.65
N ARG A 52 9.07 3.18 14.40
CA ARG A 52 10.39 2.62 14.07
C ARG A 52 11.44 3.67 13.72
N LEU A 53 11.03 4.74 13.06
CA LEU A 53 11.95 5.73 12.51
C LEU A 53 11.74 7.14 13.09
N GLY A 54 10.61 7.39 13.72
CA GLY A 54 10.33 8.66 14.37
C GLY A 54 9.55 9.65 13.50
N GLN A 55 9.18 10.76 14.14
CA GLN A 55 8.31 11.78 13.55
C GLN A 55 8.92 12.46 12.32
N GLY A 56 10.24 12.62 12.28
CA GLY A 56 10.88 13.24 11.12
C GLY A 56 10.62 12.46 9.84
N HIS A 57 10.75 11.13 9.89
CA HIS A 57 10.47 10.27 8.75
C HIS A 57 8.97 10.23 8.43
N GLU A 58 8.13 10.24 9.48
CA GLU A 58 6.68 10.31 9.28
C GLU A 58 6.29 11.56 8.49
N LEU A 59 6.79 12.72 8.89
CA LEU A 59 6.47 13.97 8.21
C LEU A 59 7.01 14.00 6.79
N THR A 60 8.17 13.38 6.54
CA THR A 60 8.70 13.26 5.19
C THR A 60 7.76 12.45 4.30
N LEU A 61 7.26 11.31 4.79
CA LEU A 61 6.30 10.50 4.06
C LEU A 61 5.02 11.29 3.77
N LEU A 62 4.43 11.90 4.78
CA LEU A 62 3.18 12.65 4.61
C LEU A 62 3.37 13.82 3.65
N GLY A 63 4.55 14.48 3.70
CA GLY A 63 4.89 15.54 2.75
C GLY A 63 4.93 15.05 1.32
N GLU A 64 5.47 13.85 1.09
CA GLU A 64 5.49 13.26 -0.25
C GLU A 64 4.08 12.97 -0.77
N VAL A 65 3.19 12.52 0.11
CA VAL A 65 1.79 12.30 -0.25
C VAL A 65 1.12 13.63 -0.63
N THR A 66 1.34 14.67 0.19
CA THR A 66 0.71 15.99 -0.08
C THR A 66 1.21 16.61 -1.38
N ARG A 67 2.44 16.29 -1.81
CA ARG A 67 2.98 16.78 -3.08
C ARG A 67 2.62 15.90 -4.29
N GLY A 68 1.92 14.79 -4.06
CA GLY A 68 1.48 13.90 -5.12
C GLY A 68 2.49 12.85 -5.57
N THR A 69 3.61 12.68 -4.85
CA THR A 69 4.57 11.61 -5.15
C THR A 69 3.88 10.25 -5.06
N TYR A 70 3.08 10.07 -4.02
CA TYR A 70 2.18 8.95 -3.88
C TYR A 70 0.76 9.53 -3.87
N ARG A 71 -0.06 9.09 -4.82
CA ARG A 71 -1.41 9.66 -4.97
C ARG A 71 -2.36 8.99 -3.98
N LEU A 72 -2.87 9.77 -3.04
CA LEU A 72 -3.86 9.30 -2.08
C LEU A 72 -5.20 9.14 -2.79
N GLU A 73 -5.73 7.92 -2.78
CA GLU A 73 -7.01 7.62 -3.40
C GLU A 73 -8.13 7.82 -2.42
N SER A 74 -9.29 8.28 -2.91
CA SER A 74 -10.48 8.38 -2.09
C SER A 74 -11.07 6.99 -1.83
N PHE A 75 -11.73 6.84 -0.69
CA PHE A 75 -12.35 5.58 -0.31
C PHE A 75 -13.71 5.87 0.31
N SER A 76 -14.76 5.57 -0.44
CA SER A 76 -16.13 5.90 -0.06
C SER A 76 -16.79 4.79 0.75
N GLN A 77 -18.01 5.04 1.23
CA GLN A 77 -18.80 3.99 1.88
C GLN A 77 -19.08 2.83 0.91
N GLN A 78 -19.28 3.13 -0.37
CA GLN A 78 -19.50 2.09 -1.37
C GLN A 78 -18.23 1.26 -1.58
N ASP A 79 -17.07 1.90 -1.57
CA ASP A 79 -15.79 1.18 -1.63
C ASP A 79 -15.63 0.26 -0.42
N LEU A 80 -16.11 0.68 0.74
CA LEU A 80 -16.05 -0.13 1.95
C LEU A 80 -16.94 -1.37 1.82
N VAL A 81 -18.11 -1.25 1.19
CA VAL A 81 -18.97 -2.41 0.92
C VAL A 81 -18.21 -3.43 0.05
N GLU A 82 -17.51 -2.94 -0.98
CA GLU A 82 -16.70 -3.80 -1.84
C GLU A 82 -15.58 -4.47 -1.06
N ALA A 83 -14.90 -3.72 -0.18
CA ALA A 83 -13.84 -4.27 0.66
C ALA A 83 -14.37 -5.35 1.61
N MET A 84 -15.56 -5.16 2.17
CA MET A 84 -16.19 -6.19 3.01
C MET A 84 -16.40 -7.48 2.22
N GLY A 85 -16.82 -7.38 0.96
CA GLY A 85 -16.99 -8.55 0.10
C GLY A 85 -15.67 -9.28 -0.14
N VAL A 86 -14.57 -8.55 -0.29
CA VAL A 86 -13.24 -9.15 -0.42
C VAL A 86 -12.85 -9.88 0.86
N ILE A 87 -13.06 -9.27 2.01
CA ILE A 87 -12.74 -9.89 3.31
C ILE A 87 -13.54 -11.18 3.49
N GLU A 88 -14.83 -11.15 3.19
CA GLU A 88 -15.70 -12.34 3.31
C GLU A 88 -15.26 -13.46 2.36
N ARG A 89 -14.95 -13.12 1.11
CA ARG A 89 -14.56 -14.09 0.08
C ARG A 89 -13.27 -14.81 0.47
N TYR A 90 -12.35 -14.10 1.07
CA TYR A 90 -11.04 -14.64 1.45
C TYR A 90 -10.87 -14.74 2.97
N ALA A 91 -11.94 -15.13 3.66
CA ALA A 91 -11.96 -15.20 5.12
C ALA A 91 -10.85 -16.09 5.69
N ASP A 92 -10.52 -17.18 4.99
CA ASP A 92 -9.49 -18.12 5.43
C ASP A 92 -8.08 -17.54 5.40
N PHE A 93 -7.88 -16.45 4.65
CA PHE A 93 -6.57 -15.81 4.52
C PHE A 93 -6.34 -14.72 5.55
N GLY A 94 -7.36 -14.35 6.31
CA GLY A 94 -7.23 -13.35 7.36
C GLY A 94 -6.89 -11.96 6.85
N LEU A 95 -7.44 -11.57 5.69
CA LEU A 95 -7.21 -10.24 5.14
C LEU A 95 -7.82 -9.17 6.04
N GLY A 96 -7.03 -8.15 6.38
CA GLY A 96 -7.53 -6.96 7.04
C GLY A 96 -8.02 -5.91 6.05
N LEU A 97 -8.51 -4.80 6.59
CA LEU A 97 -9.09 -3.72 5.77
C LEU A 97 -8.06 -3.08 4.84
N ALA A 98 -6.82 -2.89 5.30
CA ALA A 98 -5.77 -2.32 4.44
C ALA A 98 -5.54 -3.19 3.21
N ASP A 99 -5.39 -4.51 3.39
CA ASP A 99 -5.23 -5.45 2.28
C ASP A 99 -6.42 -5.43 1.34
N ALA A 100 -7.64 -5.47 1.91
CA ALA A 100 -8.86 -5.44 1.12
C ALA A 100 -8.99 -4.15 0.33
N SER A 101 -8.58 -3.02 0.90
CA SER A 101 -8.61 -1.74 0.19
C SER A 101 -7.70 -1.76 -1.04
N ASN A 102 -6.57 -2.44 -0.95
CA ASN A 102 -5.67 -2.58 -2.10
C ASN A 102 -6.29 -3.39 -3.23
N VAL A 103 -7.08 -4.41 -2.90
CA VAL A 103 -7.83 -5.16 -3.92
C VAL A 103 -8.85 -4.26 -4.61
N VAL A 104 -9.56 -3.43 -3.83
CA VAL A 104 -10.52 -2.46 -4.38
C VAL A 104 -9.82 -1.48 -5.32
N LEU A 105 -8.68 -0.94 -4.91
CA LEU A 105 -7.92 0.00 -5.75
C LEU A 105 -7.38 -0.69 -7.01
N ALA A 106 -6.87 -1.91 -6.88
CA ALA A 106 -6.38 -2.67 -8.03
C ALA A 106 -7.49 -2.90 -9.05
N ASN A 107 -8.69 -3.24 -8.58
CA ASN A 107 -9.86 -3.39 -9.46
C ASN A 107 -10.25 -2.06 -10.11
N ARG A 108 -10.23 -0.96 -9.32
CA ARG A 108 -10.56 0.38 -9.84
C ARG A 108 -9.66 0.78 -11.00
N HIS A 109 -8.37 0.47 -10.90
CA HIS A 109 -7.37 0.85 -11.89
C HIS A 109 -7.09 -0.25 -12.93
N GLY A 110 -7.72 -1.41 -12.79
CA GLY A 110 -7.49 -2.52 -13.72
C GLY A 110 -6.05 -3.00 -13.71
N THR A 111 -5.40 -3.01 -12.54
CA THR A 111 -4.00 -3.38 -12.42
C THR A 111 -3.80 -4.55 -11.46
N LEU A 112 -2.75 -5.34 -11.70
CA LEU A 112 -2.29 -6.37 -10.78
C LEU A 112 -0.94 -5.99 -10.17
N ASP A 113 -0.42 -4.79 -10.48
CA ASP A 113 0.87 -4.35 -9.97
C ASP A 113 0.71 -3.82 -8.55
N LEU A 114 1.28 -4.56 -7.61
CA LEU A 114 1.28 -4.23 -6.19
C LEU A 114 2.71 -4.20 -5.68
N LEU A 115 3.09 -3.11 -5.01
CA LEU A 115 4.36 -3.07 -4.29
C LEU A 115 4.12 -3.63 -2.89
N THR A 116 4.35 -4.94 -2.74
CA THR A 116 4.10 -5.64 -1.48
C THR A 116 5.13 -6.74 -1.26
N LEU A 117 5.40 -7.04 0.01
CA LEU A 117 6.18 -8.21 0.42
C LEU A 117 5.28 -9.38 0.80
N ASP A 118 3.98 -9.17 0.93
CA ASP A 118 3.05 -10.22 1.34
C ASP A 118 2.37 -10.87 0.13
N GLU A 119 3.18 -11.53 -0.69
CA GLU A 119 2.71 -12.20 -1.90
C GLU A 119 1.66 -13.26 -1.62
N ARG A 120 1.67 -13.85 -0.42
CA ARG A 120 0.71 -14.90 -0.09
C ARG A 120 -0.73 -14.43 -0.19
N HIS A 121 -0.98 -13.18 0.19
CA HIS A 121 -2.32 -12.62 0.15
C HIS A 121 -2.78 -12.28 -1.26
N PHE A 122 -1.85 -11.88 -2.12
CA PHE A 122 -2.22 -11.34 -3.44
C PHE A 122 -2.14 -12.35 -4.59
N ARG A 123 -1.42 -13.45 -4.41
CA ARG A 123 -1.34 -14.48 -5.45
C ARG A 123 -2.65 -15.19 -5.71
N VAL A 124 -3.54 -15.23 -4.72
CA VAL A 124 -4.83 -15.92 -4.84
C VAL A 124 -5.98 -14.95 -5.13
N LEU A 125 -5.69 -13.67 -5.17
CA LEU A 125 -6.67 -12.63 -5.46
C LEU A 125 -6.65 -12.27 -6.93
#